data_5531af85f2759225966c4f43a9914f16
#
_entry.id   5531af85f2759225966c4f43a9914f16
#
_cell.length_a   1.000
_cell.length_b   1.000
_cell.length_c   1.000
_cell.angle_alpha   90.00
_cell.angle_beta   90.00
_cell.angle_gamma   90.00
#
_symmetry.space_group_name_H-M   'P 1'
#
loop_
_entity.id
_entity.type
_entity.pdbx_description
1 polymer ?
#
loop_
_entity_poly.entity_id
_entity_poly.type
_entity_poly.pdbx_seq_one_letter_code
_entity_poly.pdbx_strand_id
1 'polypeptide(L)'
;MRINKKKFIYLISPNKIYPKFYQDLKKVLNTGKVGLFQLRLKKYSLKQKIIIGRKIHQICKKNKVKFLVNDDPVLSKKLNADGCHLGQKDMSLIEARKI
;
A
#
# COMPACT_ATOMS: atom_id res chain seq x y z
N MET A 1 -25.63 2.30 -0.82
CA MET A 1 -25.31 2.05 -1.20
C MET A 1 -24.63 1.23 -1.74
N ARG A 2 -24.51 0.62 -1.95
CA ARG A 2 -23.93 -0.10 -2.61
C ARG A 2 -22.72 0.23 -3.19
N ILE A 3 -22.31 1.23 -3.14
CA ILE A 3 -21.11 1.67 -3.64
C ILE A 3 -19.92 0.97 -3.16
N ASN A 4 -19.90 0.59 -1.92
CA ASN A 4 -18.77 -0.06 -1.35
C ASN A 4 -18.41 -1.33 -2.00
N LYS A 5 -19.36 -1.95 -2.60
CA LYS A 5 -19.10 -3.20 -3.23
C LYS A 5 -18.15 -3.10 -4.35
N LYS A 6 -17.94 -1.92 -4.86
CA LYS A 6 -17.06 -1.76 -5.98
C LYS A 6 -15.62 -1.72 -5.63
N LYS A 7 -15.30 -1.56 -4.36
CA LYS A 7 -13.92 -1.43 -3.95
C LYS A 7 -13.45 -2.62 -3.17
N PHE A 8 -13.43 -3.76 -3.81
CA PHE A 8 -12.98 -4.93 -3.10
C PHE A 8 -11.78 -5.60 -3.74
N ILE A 9 -11.11 -4.94 -4.66
CA ILE A 9 -9.88 -5.48 -5.20
C ILE A 9 -8.72 -5.01 -4.34
N TYR A 10 -7.86 -5.94 -3.99
CA TYR A 10 -6.65 -5.62 -3.23
C TYR A 10 -5.47 -5.77 -4.16
N LEU A 11 -4.63 -4.76 -4.20
CA LEU A 11 -3.42 -4.82 -5.00
C LEU A 11 -2.21 -4.96 -4.12
N ILE A 12 -1.23 -5.72 -4.57
CA ILE A 12 0.04 -5.86 -3.89
C ILE A 12 1.11 -5.44 -4.87
N SER A 13 2.04 -4.61 -4.43
CA SER A 13 3.09 -4.15 -5.32
C SER A 13 4.02 -5.29 -5.69
N PRO A 14 4.70 -5.20 -6.84
CA PRO A 14 5.76 -6.14 -7.13
C PRO A 14 6.92 -5.90 -6.18
N ASN A 15 7.81 -6.86 -6.05
CA ASN A 15 8.97 -6.72 -5.18
C ASN A 15 9.88 -5.60 -5.64
N LYS A 16 9.94 -5.38 -6.93
CA LYS A 16 10.71 -4.30 -7.51
C LYS A 16 9.81 -3.44 -8.38
N ILE A 17 10.05 -2.14 -8.32
CA ILE A 17 9.23 -1.20 -9.07
C ILE A 17 9.84 -0.97 -10.45
N TYR A 18 9.07 -1.26 -11.49
CA TYR A 18 9.52 -1.05 -12.85
C TYR A 18 9.22 0.40 -13.29
N PRO A 19 9.88 0.87 -14.35
CA PRO A 19 9.78 2.30 -14.72
C PRO A 19 8.37 2.84 -14.94
N LYS A 20 7.49 2.06 -15.52
CA LYS A 20 6.13 2.54 -15.78
C LYS A 20 5.15 2.25 -14.66
N PHE A 21 5.65 1.74 -13.53
CA PHE A 21 4.77 1.32 -12.46
C PHE A 21 3.82 2.41 -11.99
N TYR A 22 4.32 3.61 -11.80
CA TYR A 22 3.46 4.68 -11.29
C TYR A 22 2.36 5.05 -12.27
N GLN A 23 2.67 5.05 -13.55
CA GLN A 23 1.65 5.33 -14.56
C GLN A 23 0.59 4.24 -14.58
N ASP A 24 1.04 2.99 -14.52
CA ASP A 24 0.12 1.86 -14.53
C ASP A 24 -0.75 1.88 -13.27
N LEU A 25 -0.14 2.20 -12.13
CA LEU A 25 -0.89 2.28 -10.88
C LEU A 25 -1.98 3.34 -10.97
N LYS A 26 -1.66 4.51 -11.49
CA LYS A 26 -2.65 5.56 -11.63
C LYS A 26 -3.85 5.11 -12.47
N LYS A 27 -3.58 4.39 -13.55
CA LYS A 27 -4.64 3.90 -14.40
C LYS A 27 -5.53 2.89 -13.68
N VAL A 28 -4.89 1.97 -12.98
CA VAL A 28 -5.65 0.94 -12.27
C VAL A 28 -6.48 1.54 -11.14
N LEU A 29 -5.91 2.45 -10.36
CA LEU A 29 -6.64 3.04 -9.26
C LEU A 29 -7.75 3.96 -9.75
N ASN A 30 -7.58 4.52 -10.94
CA ASN A 30 -8.59 5.40 -11.47
C ASN A 30 -9.88 4.66 -11.84
N THR A 31 -9.85 3.33 -11.90
CA THR A 31 -11.06 2.56 -12.17
C THR A 31 -12.05 2.63 -11.01
N GLY A 32 -11.59 2.99 -9.83
CA GLY A 32 -12.45 3.05 -8.66
C GLY A 32 -12.76 1.69 -8.05
N LYS A 33 -12.13 0.64 -8.53
CA LYS A 33 -12.40 -0.71 -8.06
C LYS A 33 -11.44 -1.22 -7.01
N VAL A 34 -10.33 -0.53 -6.82
CA VAL A 34 -9.33 -0.95 -5.85
C VAL A 34 -9.60 -0.27 -4.53
N GLY A 35 -9.71 -1.07 -3.48
CA GLY A 35 -9.95 -0.53 -2.15
C GLY A 35 -8.72 -0.46 -1.28
N LEU A 36 -7.72 -1.28 -1.60
CA LEU A 36 -6.55 -1.37 -0.76
C LEU A 36 -5.31 -1.69 -1.57
N PHE A 37 -4.21 -1.04 -1.24
CA PHE A 37 -2.93 -1.30 -1.85
C PHE A 37 -1.94 -1.67 -0.77
N GLN A 38 -1.20 -2.76 -0.97
CA GLN A 38 -0.19 -3.18 -0.02
C GLN A 38 1.18 -3.04 -0.64
N LEU A 39 2.03 -2.27 0.01
CA LEU A 39 3.41 -2.07 -0.43
C LEU A 39 4.27 -3.22 0.06
N ARG A 40 4.92 -3.90 -0.88
CA ARG A 40 5.74 -5.04 -0.54
C ARG A 40 7.00 -5.01 -1.38
N LEU A 41 8.02 -4.36 -0.87
CA LEU A 41 9.27 -4.18 -1.59
C LEU A 41 10.35 -5.06 -1.02
N LYS A 42 11.24 -5.54 -1.87
CA LYS A 42 12.37 -6.34 -1.45
C LYS A 42 13.65 -5.80 -2.03
N LYS A 43 14.71 -5.91 -1.26
CA LYS A 43 16.04 -5.52 -1.72
C LYS A 43 16.22 -4.03 -2.02
N TYR A 44 15.43 -3.21 -1.35
CA TYR A 44 15.63 -1.77 -1.39
C TYR A 44 16.10 -1.31 -0.03
N SER A 45 16.89 -0.24 0.01
CA SER A 45 17.27 0.36 1.28
C SER A 45 16.05 1.04 1.90
N LEU A 46 16.12 1.33 3.18
CA LEU A 46 15.02 2.03 3.83
C LEU A 46 14.76 3.37 3.16
N LYS A 47 15.82 4.07 2.79
CA LYS A 47 15.67 5.36 2.13
C LYS A 47 14.92 5.23 0.81
N GLN A 48 15.27 4.22 0.03
CA GLN A 48 14.59 3.98 -1.24
C GLN A 48 13.13 3.62 -1.03
N LYS A 49 12.87 2.78 -0.02
CA LYS A 49 11.49 2.39 0.27
C LYS A 49 10.64 3.58 0.67
N ILE A 50 11.22 4.53 1.39
CA ILE A 50 10.50 5.73 1.79
C ILE A 50 10.15 6.56 0.56
N ILE A 51 11.10 6.74 -0.34
CA ILE A 51 10.86 7.52 -1.55
C ILE A 51 9.78 6.88 -2.41
N ILE A 52 9.90 5.58 -2.66
CA ILE A 52 8.94 4.86 -3.46
C ILE A 52 7.58 4.87 -2.77
N GLY A 53 7.57 4.60 -1.49
CA GLY A 53 6.33 4.52 -0.73
C GLY A 53 5.57 5.83 -0.70
N ARG A 54 6.29 6.94 -0.60
CA ARG A 54 5.61 8.24 -0.60
C ARG A 54 4.91 8.52 -1.92
N LYS A 55 5.55 8.19 -3.02
CA LYS A 55 4.92 8.38 -4.32
C LYS A 55 3.66 7.54 -4.46
N ILE A 56 3.76 6.28 -4.06
CA ILE A 56 2.61 5.38 -4.14
C ILE A 56 1.50 5.84 -3.22
N HIS A 57 1.86 6.25 -2.00
CA HIS A 57 0.86 6.69 -1.03
C HIS A 57 0.08 7.90 -1.55
N GLN A 58 0.76 8.83 -2.19
CA GLN A 58 0.08 9.99 -2.76
C GLN A 58 -0.93 9.58 -3.83
N ILE A 59 -0.55 8.62 -4.66
CA ILE A 59 -1.46 8.13 -5.69
C ILE A 59 -2.66 7.45 -5.06
N CYS A 60 -2.42 6.65 -4.01
CA CYS A 60 -3.51 6.00 -3.30
C CYS A 60 -4.46 7.01 -2.67
N LYS A 61 -3.91 8.04 -2.03
CA LYS A 61 -4.75 9.04 -1.39
C LYS A 61 -5.63 9.77 -2.39
N LYS A 62 -5.10 10.08 -3.53
CA LYS A 62 -5.88 10.76 -4.56
C LYS A 62 -7.06 9.93 -5.02
N ASN A 63 -6.92 8.63 -4.97
CA ASN A 63 -7.97 7.73 -5.43
C ASN A 63 -8.74 7.09 -4.30
N LYS A 64 -8.53 7.57 -3.08
CA LYS A 64 -9.23 7.06 -1.88
C LYS A 64 -9.02 5.58 -1.67
N VAL A 65 -7.78 5.14 -1.88
CA VAL A 65 -7.38 3.75 -1.70
C VAL A 65 -6.56 3.65 -0.42
N LYS A 66 -6.87 2.67 0.41
CA LYS A 66 -6.12 2.45 1.63
C LYS A 66 -4.73 1.96 1.29
N PHE A 67 -3.75 2.42 2.04
CA PHE A 67 -2.35 2.11 1.80
C PHE A 67 -1.78 1.37 3.00
N LEU A 68 -1.33 0.15 2.79
CA LEU A 68 -0.72 -0.66 3.84
C LEU A 68 0.71 -0.98 3.47
N VAL A 69 1.54 -1.20 4.48
CA VAL A 69 2.91 -1.64 4.28
C VAL A 69 3.04 -3.07 4.78
N ASN A 70 3.71 -3.92 4.02
CA ASN A 70 3.87 -5.31 4.37
C ASN A 70 5.07 -5.52 5.29
N ASP A 71 4.85 -6.17 6.44
CA ASP A 71 5.91 -6.63 7.33
C ASP A 71 6.93 -5.61 7.81
N ASP A 72 6.58 -4.35 7.84
CA ASP A 72 7.54 -3.33 8.24
C ASP A 72 6.83 -2.20 8.98
N PRO A 73 6.62 -2.36 10.29
CA PRO A 73 5.93 -1.34 11.08
C PRO A 73 6.67 0.00 11.10
N VAL A 74 8.00 -0.03 11.06
CA VAL A 74 8.77 1.20 11.06
C VAL A 74 8.54 1.97 9.78
N LEU A 75 8.59 1.29 8.65
CA LEU A 75 8.34 1.92 7.37
C LEU A 75 6.90 2.43 7.30
N SER A 76 5.96 1.66 7.79
CA SER A 76 4.57 2.05 7.81
C SER A 76 4.38 3.36 8.55
N LYS A 77 5.05 3.50 9.68
CA LYS A 77 4.95 4.70 10.48
C LYS A 77 5.60 5.88 9.77
N LYS A 78 6.76 5.67 9.18
CA LYS A 78 7.45 6.74 8.46
C LYS A 78 6.68 7.23 7.26
N LEU A 79 5.90 6.37 6.65
CA LEU A 79 5.08 6.72 5.49
C LEU A 79 3.69 7.20 5.88
N ASN A 80 3.38 7.14 7.17
CA ASN A 80 2.04 7.49 7.65
C ASN A 80 0.98 6.66 6.93
N ALA A 81 1.25 5.38 6.76
CA ALA A 81 0.34 4.48 6.07
C ALA A 81 -0.92 4.23 6.89
N ASP A 82 -1.96 3.74 6.25
CA ASP A 82 -3.20 3.42 6.93
C ASP A 82 -3.03 2.23 7.88
N GLY A 83 -2.04 1.39 7.63
CA GLY A 83 -1.77 0.27 8.50
C GLY A 83 -0.60 -0.54 8.02
N CYS A 84 -0.33 -1.62 8.70
CA CYS A 84 0.77 -2.50 8.40
C CYS A 84 0.28 -3.93 8.39
N HIS A 85 0.55 -4.64 7.30
CA HIS A 85 0.18 -6.05 7.20
C HIS A 85 1.37 -6.89 7.66
N LEU A 86 1.19 -7.64 8.72
CA LEU A 86 2.26 -8.44 9.28
C LEU A 86 2.10 -9.91 8.97
N GLY A 87 3.20 -10.63 9.07
CA GLY A 87 3.20 -12.05 8.87
C GLY A 87 2.30 -12.71 9.89
N GLN A 88 1.79 -13.83 9.51
CA GLN A 88 0.74 -14.42 10.31
C GLN A 88 1.11 -14.82 11.70
N LYS A 89 2.32 -14.96 12.03
CA LYS A 89 2.58 -15.39 13.36
C LYS A 89 2.98 -14.36 14.34
N ASP A 90 3.11 -13.15 13.95
CA ASP A 90 3.69 -12.19 14.84
C ASP A 90 2.74 -11.31 15.57
N MET A 91 1.74 -10.81 14.94
CA MET A 91 0.82 -9.94 15.61
C MET A 91 -0.49 -10.00 14.92
N SER A 92 -1.52 -9.65 15.62
CA SER A 92 -2.85 -9.67 15.05
C SER A 92 -3.01 -8.49 14.11
N LEU A 93 -4.00 -8.58 13.25
CA LEU A 93 -4.31 -7.48 12.37
C LEU A 93 -4.72 -6.24 13.13
N ILE A 94 -5.33 -6.44 14.29
CA ILE A 94 -5.76 -5.32 15.11
C ILE A 94 -4.54 -4.53 15.57
N GLU A 95 -3.51 -5.21 16.02
CA GLU A 95 -2.30 -4.55 16.44
C GLU A 95 -1.62 -3.86 15.28
N ALA A 96 -1.59 -4.50 14.15
CA ALA A 96 -0.99 -3.91 12.97
C ALA A 96 -1.68 -2.61 12.60
N ARG A 97 -3.00 -2.56 12.74
CA ARG A 97 -3.73 -1.36 12.39
C ARG A 97 -3.47 -0.19 13.30
N LYS A 98 -2.96 -0.42 14.48
CA LYS A 98 -2.67 0.66 15.41
C LYS A 98 -1.38 1.36 15.04
N ILE A 99 -0.59 0.75 14.24
CA ILE A 99 0.64 1.37 13.82
C ILE A 99 0.38 2.43 12.80
#